data_7c4e33a45ebf18eeedc0bec9e9fb505c
#
_entry.id   7c4e33a45ebf18eeedc0bec9e9fb505c
#
_cell.length_a   1.000
_cell.length_b   1.000
_cell.length_c   1.000
_cell.angle_alpha   90.00
_cell.angle_beta   90.00
_cell.angle_gamma   90.00
#
_symmetry.space_group_name_H-M   'P 1'
#
loop_
_entity.id
_entity.type
_entity.pdbx_description
1 polymer ?
#
loop_
_entity_poly.entity_id
_entity_poly.type
_entity_poly.pdbx_seq_one_letter_code
_entity_poly.pdbx_strand_id
1 'polypeptide(L)'
;MSSLRGSCVGVCRSSLAMFPLILLALSILTTAASSHPHPLDPLSPAEFIAVRAAVLASPLISDRPLTFHYVGLDEPDKTDVLSYAEARSSSSRAALPRHAFVITRAGGQSHELRVDITNATAPTVLSHAVHHGAGFPMHTIEEQFEAEALLFKHVSFVESVRRRGLDMDDVICPVFSIGWFGDAGPSESEEKGQQRLVKLVCFMAGPTPNLYARPIEGLTVVVDLDRMAIVKYRDRVVYPVPKAEGTDYRAGKVESPYNGPTPAPGVVLQPEGRGFHIDGHLVR
;
A
#
# COMPACT_ATOMS: atom_id res chain seq x y z
N MET A 1 45.82 22.75 55.55
CA MET A 1 47.16 23.31 55.28
C MET A 1 47.17 23.78 53.89
N SER A 2 46.95 25.04 53.73
CA SER A 2 47.86 26.08 53.19
C SER A 2 48.22 25.85 51.72
N SER A 3 48.10 26.72 50.85
CA SER A 3 48.14 28.18 50.84
C SER A 3 48.33 28.63 49.41
N LEU A 4 47.57 29.61 48.97
CA LEU A 4 47.95 30.90 48.39
C LEU A 4 48.45 31.00 46.92
N ARG A 5 47.68 31.77 46.19
CA ARG A 5 47.96 33.04 45.53
C ARG A 5 48.63 33.02 44.19
N GLY A 6 48.05 33.83 43.33
CA GLY A 6 48.76 34.60 42.33
C GLY A 6 47.87 35.17 41.23
N SER A 7 47.40 36.35 41.48
CA SER A 7 46.79 37.27 40.48
C SER A 7 47.80 37.67 39.40
N CYS A 8 47.37 37.81 38.16
CA CYS A 8 47.84 38.91 37.31
C CYS A 8 46.87 39.24 36.17
N VAL A 9 46.42 40.45 36.22
CA VAL A 9 45.62 41.18 35.27
C VAL A 9 46.45 41.46 34.03
N GLY A 10 45.95 41.17 32.87
CA GLY A 10 46.54 41.60 31.62
C GLY A 10 45.42 41.95 30.62
N VAL A 11 45.05 43.22 30.66
CA VAL A 11 44.21 43.86 29.67
C VAL A 11 44.98 43.97 28.37
N CYS A 12 44.58 43.30 27.33
CA CYS A 12 45.00 43.60 25.98
C CYS A 12 43.80 43.86 25.12
N ARG A 13 43.58 45.15 24.89
CA ARG A 13 42.72 45.67 23.82
C ARG A 13 43.31 45.30 22.48
N SER A 14 42.59 44.62 21.67
CA SER A 14 42.80 44.67 20.21
C SER A 14 41.55 44.36 19.45
N SER A 15 41.13 45.39 18.74
CA SER A 15 40.41 45.42 17.47
C SER A 15 39.22 44.47 17.30
N LEU A 16 38.05 45.05 17.44
CA LEU A 16 36.88 44.66 16.71
C LEU A 16 37.14 44.73 15.21
N ALA A 17 37.58 43.65 14.63
CA ALA A 17 37.34 43.39 13.25
C ALA A 17 35.92 42.88 13.16
N MET A 18 34.98 43.74 12.88
CA MET A 18 33.67 43.38 12.37
C MET A 18 33.89 42.65 11.03
N PHE A 19 34.06 41.34 11.08
CA PHE A 19 33.71 40.51 9.94
C PHE A 19 32.20 40.59 9.79
N PRO A 20 31.68 41.13 8.70
CA PRO A 20 30.28 40.85 8.38
C PRO A 20 30.23 39.35 8.18
N LEU A 21 29.55 38.66 9.09
CA LEU A 21 28.93 37.39 8.83
C LEU A 21 27.97 37.64 7.65
N ILE A 22 28.51 37.65 6.46
CA ILE A 22 27.77 37.32 5.27
C ILE A 22 27.35 35.88 5.57
N LEU A 23 26.23 35.77 6.21
CA LEU A 23 25.37 34.61 6.10
C LEU A 23 25.17 34.41 4.61
N LEU A 24 26.08 33.66 4.03
CA LEU A 24 25.86 32.93 2.83
C LEU A 24 24.77 31.93 3.25
N ALA A 25 23.57 32.42 3.43
CA ALA A 25 22.38 31.63 3.21
C ALA A 25 22.52 31.18 1.75
N LEU A 26 23.33 30.15 1.59
CA LEU A 26 23.24 29.26 0.45
C LEU A 26 21.82 28.69 0.58
N SER A 27 20.87 29.51 0.20
CA SER A 27 19.61 29.04 -0.32
C SER A 27 20.02 28.08 -1.41
N ILE A 28 20.16 26.82 -1.04
CA ILE A 28 19.97 25.72 -1.95
C ILE A 28 18.51 25.90 -2.35
N LEU A 29 18.24 26.88 -3.24
CA LEU A 29 17.21 26.75 -4.22
C LEU A 29 17.64 25.51 -5.00
N THR A 30 17.33 24.35 -4.48
CA THR A 30 16.95 23.26 -5.35
C THR A 30 15.81 23.86 -6.14
N THR A 31 16.15 24.47 -7.28
CA THR A 31 15.25 24.51 -8.40
C THR A 31 14.97 23.03 -8.66
N ALA A 32 13.98 22.48 -7.93
CA ALA A 32 13.23 21.39 -8.47
C ALA A 32 12.82 21.96 -9.84
N ALA A 33 13.58 21.57 -10.86
CA ALA A 33 13.11 21.71 -12.21
C ALA A 33 11.73 21.05 -12.10
N SER A 34 10.70 21.86 -12.20
CA SER A 34 9.35 21.38 -12.39
C SER A 34 9.33 20.84 -13.82
N SER A 35 9.99 19.72 -14.02
CA SER A 35 9.65 18.84 -15.10
C SER A 35 8.21 18.50 -14.79
N HIS A 36 7.27 19.02 -15.56
CA HIS A 36 5.90 18.54 -15.51
C HIS A 36 6.00 17.02 -15.53
N PRO A 37 5.39 16.32 -14.55
CA PRO A 37 5.48 14.87 -14.52
C PRO A 37 4.99 14.35 -15.86
N HIS A 38 5.59 13.24 -16.31
CA HIS A 38 5.05 12.58 -17.49
C HIS A 38 3.58 12.22 -17.24
N PRO A 39 2.69 12.29 -18.23
CA PRO A 39 1.27 12.01 -18.02
C PRO A 39 0.98 10.65 -17.37
N LEU A 40 1.87 9.68 -17.55
CA LEU A 40 1.77 8.34 -16.95
C LEU A 40 2.59 8.16 -15.67
N ASP A 41 3.26 9.20 -15.16
CA ASP A 41 3.98 9.07 -13.90
C ASP A 41 2.98 8.82 -12.75
N PRO A 42 3.29 7.92 -11.81
CA PRO A 42 2.41 7.66 -10.67
C PRO A 42 2.17 8.93 -9.84
N LEU A 43 1.13 8.91 -9.03
CA LEU A 43 0.83 10.02 -8.13
C LEU A 43 1.99 10.21 -7.14
N SER A 44 2.40 11.45 -6.96
CA SER A 44 3.34 11.84 -5.91
C SER A 44 2.69 11.82 -4.53
N PRO A 45 3.45 11.74 -3.43
CA PRO A 45 2.91 11.84 -2.07
C PRO A 45 2.07 13.10 -1.82
N ALA A 46 2.48 14.23 -2.42
CA ALA A 46 1.71 15.48 -2.30
C ALA A 46 0.36 15.40 -3.01
N GLU A 47 0.30 14.77 -4.18
CA GLU A 47 -0.95 14.54 -4.91
C GLU A 47 -1.88 13.59 -4.14
N PHE A 48 -1.35 12.52 -3.53
CA PHE A 48 -2.17 11.65 -2.65
C PHE A 48 -2.82 12.44 -1.51
N ILE A 49 -2.07 13.32 -0.85
CA ILE A 49 -2.58 14.16 0.24
C ILE A 49 -3.67 15.12 -0.29
N ALA A 50 -3.45 15.74 -1.45
CA ALA A 50 -4.38 16.66 -2.07
C ALA A 50 -5.69 15.94 -2.48
N VAL A 51 -5.60 14.77 -3.12
CA VAL A 51 -6.75 13.93 -3.47
C VAL A 51 -7.56 13.57 -2.23
N ARG A 52 -6.88 13.08 -1.19
CA ARG A 52 -7.53 12.71 0.07
C ARG A 52 -8.28 13.91 0.68
N ALA A 53 -7.66 15.06 0.71
CA ALA A 53 -8.27 16.28 1.25
C ALA A 53 -9.51 16.70 0.44
N ALA A 54 -9.44 16.67 -0.91
CA ALA A 54 -10.56 16.99 -1.77
C ALA A 54 -11.76 16.07 -1.57
N VAL A 55 -11.51 14.76 -1.50
CA VAL A 55 -12.57 13.75 -1.28
C VAL A 55 -13.22 13.92 0.09
N LEU A 56 -12.42 14.15 1.15
CA LEU A 56 -12.95 14.35 2.50
C LEU A 56 -13.75 15.64 2.64
N ALA A 57 -13.39 16.69 1.91
CA ALA A 57 -14.11 17.97 1.90
C ALA A 57 -15.35 17.97 0.98
N SER A 58 -15.46 16.95 0.11
CA SER A 58 -16.57 16.88 -0.84
C SER A 58 -17.91 16.60 -0.13
N PRO A 59 -18.97 17.35 -0.44
CA PRO A 59 -20.31 17.07 0.07
C PRO A 59 -21.00 15.89 -0.62
N LEU A 60 -20.40 15.32 -1.66
CA LEU A 60 -21.02 14.26 -2.48
C LEU A 60 -21.18 12.95 -1.73
N ILE A 61 -20.36 12.72 -0.70
CA ILE A 61 -20.47 11.56 0.19
C ILE A 61 -20.67 12.10 1.60
N SER A 62 -21.88 11.96 2.13
CA SER A 62 -22.25 12.43 3.47
C SER A 62 -21.93 11.44 4.57
N ASP A 63 -21.97 10.14 4.24
CA ASP A 63 -21.82 9.09 5.21
C ASP A 63 -20.39 9.01 5.78
N ARG A 64 -20.30 8.74 7.06
CA ARG A 64 -19.04 8.62 7.79
C ARG A 64 -19.10 7.42 8.75
N PRO A 65 -18.00 6.71 9.00
CA PRO A 65 -16.66 6.97 8.45
C PRO A 65 -16.58 6.68 6.95
N LEU A 66 -15.62 7.36 6.28
CA LEU A 66 -15.25 7.13 4.90
C LEU A 66 -13.87 6.48 4.86
N THR A 67 -13.77 5.33 4.23
CA THR A 67 -12.51 4.58 4.07
C THR A 67 -12.05 4.62 2.62
N PHE A 68 -10.73 4.77 2.41
CA PHE A 68 -10.11 4.75 1.09
C PHE A 68 -9.61 3.34 0.79
N HIS A 69 -10.05 2.78 -0.33
CA HIS A 69 -9.67 1.45 -0.79
C HIS A 69 -8.74 1.48 -1.99
N TYR A 70 -8.84 2.54 -2.80
CA TYR A 70 -7.96 2.75 -3.92
C TYR A 70 -7.79 4.24 -4.20
N VAL A 71 -6.56 4.65 -4.47
CA VAL A 71 -6.23 5.96 -5.00
C VAL A 71 -5.11 5.75 -6.01
N GLY A 72 -5.32 6.12 -7.25
CA GLY A 72 -4.33 5.97 -8.30
C GLY A 72 -4.48 7.03 -9.37
N LEU A 73 -3.49 7.07 -10.26
CA LEU A 73 -3.58 7.89 -11.46
C LEU A 73 -4.76 7.40 -12.31
N ASP A 74 -5.60 8.33 -12.73
CA ASP A 74 -6.57 8.12 -13.80
C ASP A 74 -5.88 8.48 -15.11
N GLU A 75 -5.39 7.44 -15.80
CA GLU A 75 -4.54 7.60 -16.97
C GLU A 75 -5.29 8.32 -18.11
N PRO A 76 -4.65 9.28 -18.77
CA PRO A 76 -5.22 9.92 -19.94
C PRO A 76 -5.36 8.93 -21.12
N ASP A 77 -6.18 9.27 -22.08
CA ASP A 77 -6.39 8.46 -23.26
C ASP A 77 -5.08 8.21 -24.03
N LYS A 78 -4.94 7.01 -24.58
CA LYS A 78 -3.74 6.61 -25.32
C LYS A 78 -3.35 7.57 -26.43
N THR A 79 -4.33 8.12 -27.13
CA THR A 79 -4.13 9.10 -28.21
C THR A 79 -3.47 10.37 -27.71
N ASP A 80 -3.86 10.84 -26.53
CA ASP A 80 -3.29 12.04 -25.91
C ASP A 80 -1.85 11.80 -25.45
N VAL A 81 -1.60 10.62 -24.85
CA VAL A 81 -0.24 10.21 -24.44
C VAL A 81 0.69 10.09 -25.64
N LEU A 82 0.22 9.52 -26.76
CA LEU A 82 1.00 9.43 -27.98
C LEU A 82 1.31 10.82 -28.56
N SER A 83 0.33 11.70 -28.63
CA SER A 83 0.52 13.09 -29.09
C SER A 83 1.50 13.85 -28.20
N TYR A 84 1.43 13.65 -26.89
CA TYR A 84 2.39 14.19 -25.94
C TYR A 84 3.81 13.68 -26.20
N ALA A 85 3.97 12.38 -26.49
CA ALA A 85 5.28 11.75 -26.75
C ALA A 85 5.87 12.19 -28.11
N GLU A 86 5.05 12.44 -29.10
CA GLU A 86 5.47 12.87 -30.46
C GLU A 86 5.92 14.35 -30.50
N ALA A 87 5.51 15.15 -29.53
CA ALA A 87 5.92 16.54 -29.45
C ALA A 87 7.44 16.66 -29.26
N ARG A 88 8.13 17.26 -30.23
CA ARG A 88 9.60 17.29 -30.35
C ARG A 88 10.29 18.14 -29.31
N SER A 89 9.59 19.07 -28.69
CA SER A 89 10.15 19.96 -27.66
C SER A 89 9.20 20.10 -26.47
N SER A 90 9.75 20.38 -25.31
CA SER A 90 8.95 20.66 -24.10
C SER A 90 8.01 21.86 -24.28
N SER A 91 8.42 22.83 -25.08
CA SER A 91 7.59 24.03 -25.40
C SER A 91 6.41 23.73 -26.34
N SER A 92 6.45 22.63 -27.07
CA SER A 92 5.34 22.22 -27.97
C SER A 92 4.45 21.14 -27.32
N ARG A 93 4.80 20.64 -26.15
CA ARG A 93 3.97 19.69 -25.40
C ARG A 93 2.84 20.40 -24.71
N ALA A 94 1.61 20.12 -25.12
CA ALA A 94 0.44 20.55 -24.37
C ALA A 94 0.41 19.82 -23.01
N ALA A 95 0.23 20.57 -21.92
CA ALA A 95 0.00 19.95 -20.64
C ALA A 95 -1.33 19.19 -20.66
N LEU A 96 -1.30 17.90 -20.42
CA LEU A 96 -2.51 17.10 -20.29
C LEU A 96 -3.13 17.32 -18.89
N PRO A 97 -4.47 17.31 -18.80
CA PRO A 97 -5.12 17.26 -17.50
C PRO A 97 -4.62 16.04 -16.71
N ARG A 98 -4.46 16.23 -15.40
CA ARG A 98 -4.00 15.17 -14.51
C ARG A 98 -5.11 14.84 -13.52
N HIS A 99 -5.54 13.59 -13.53
CA HIS A 99 -6.65 13.14 -12.73
C HIS A 99 -6.25 11.98 -11.83
N ALA A 100 -6.97 11.82 -10.72
CA ALA A 100 -6.89 10.65 -9.87
C ALA A 100 -8.22 9.90 -9.88
N PHE A 101 -8.15 8.57 -9.95
CA PHE A 101 -9.27 7.68 -9.72
C PHE A 101 -9.24 7.21 -8.27
N VAL A 102 -10.39 7.27 -7.61
CA VAL A 102 -10.52 6.96 -6.18
C VAL A 102 -11.69 6.03 -5.94
N ILE A 103 -11.46 5.00 -5.15
CA ILE A 103 -12.53 4.14 -4.62
C ILE A 103 -12.57 4.30 -3.10
N THR A 104 -13.75 4.65 -2.59
CA THR A 104 -14.01 4.75 -1.16
C THR A 104 -15.20 3.91 -0.76
N ARG A 105 -15.31 3.61 0.53
CA ARG A 105 -16.52 3.04 1.12
C ARG A 105 -17.06 3.94 2.21
N ALA A 106 -18.37 4.13 2.19
CA ALA A 106 -19.13 4.85 3.20
C ALA A 106 -20.58 4.32 3.22
N GLY A 107 -21.20 4.24 4.38
CA GLY A 107 -22.59 3.75 4.51
C GLY A 107 -22.83 2.36 3.93
N GLY A 108 -21.83 1.47 3.93
CA GLY A 108 -21.92 0.13 3.33
C GLY A 108 -21.84 0.09 1.79
N GLN A 109 -21.67 1.23 1.12
CA GLN A 109 -21.59 1.36 -0.33
C GLN A 109 -20.18 1.66 -0.81
N SER A 110 -19.85 1.22 -2.04
CA SER A 110 -18.62 1.60 -2.74
C SER A 110 -18.91 2.82 -3.62
N HIS A 111 -18.02 3.80 -3.55
CA HIS A 111 -18.11 5.04 -4.31
C HIS A 111 -16.88 5.19 -5.18
N GLU A 112 -17.09 5.53 -6.44
CA GLU A 112 -16.05 5.82 -7.42
C GLU A 112 -16.02 7.33 -7.67
N LEU A 113 -14.83 7.92 -7.62
CA LEU A 113 -14.65 9.36 -7.83
C LEU A 113 -13.50 9.61 -8.81
N ARG A 114 -13.64 10.65 -9.62
CA ARG A 114 -12.53 11.25 -10.36
C ARG A 114 -12.21 12.61 -9.74
N VAL A 115 -10.94 12.88 -9.53
CA VAL A 115 -10.45 14.11 -8.91
C VAL A 115 -9.47 14.76 -9.86
N ASP A 116 -9.72 16.01 -10.24
CA ASP A 116 -8.77 16.83 -10.98
C ASP A 116 -7.68 17.31 -10.03
N ILE A 117 -6.45 17.00 -10.36
CA ILE A 117 -5.24 17.40 -9.66
C ILE A 117 -4.27 18.13 -10.58
N THR A 118 -4.72 18.60 -11.73
CA THR A 118 -3.94 19.44 -12.65
C THR A 118 -3.34 20.63 -11.91
N ASN A 119 -4.11 21.19 -10.97
CA ASN A 119 -3.62 22.11 -9.96
C ASN A 119 -3.66 21.43 -8.59
N ALA A 120 -2.54 20.86 -8.15
CA ALA A 120 -2.45 20.15 -6.88
C ALA A 120 -2.76 21.02 -5.63
N THR A 121 -2.72 22.34 -5.76
CA THR A 121 -3.09 23.27 -4.66
C THR A 121 -4.59 23.53 -4.56
N ALA A 122 -5.35 23.19 -5.59
CA ALA A 122 -6.80 23.38 -5.67
C ALA A 122 -7.48 22.17 -6.35
N PRO A 123 -7.35 20.96 -5.77
CA PRO A 123 -7.94 19.75 -6.36
C PRO A 123 -9.48 19.82 -6.28
N THR A 124 -10.16 19.31 -7.30
CA THR A 124 -11.63 19.30 -7.37
C THR A 124 -12.17 17.94 -7.73
N VAL A 125 -13.28 17.52 -7.12
CA VAL A 125 -13.97 16.30 -7.50
C VAL A 125 -14.78 16.55 -8.77
N LEU A 126 -14.43 15.85 -9.86
CA LEU A 126 -15.08 15.98 -11.17
C LEU A 126 -16.34 15.15 -11.28
N SER A 127 -16.31 13.95 -10.74
CA SER A 127 -17.44 13.03 -10.80
C SER A 127 -17.48 12.12 -9.57
N HIS A 128 -18.68 11.65 -9.27
CA HIS A 128 -18.96 10.68 -8.23
C HIS A 128 -20.07 9.74 -8.70
N ALA A 129 -19.85 8.45 -8.48
CA ALA A 129 -20.86 7.42 -8.72
C ALA A 129 -20.86 6.41 -7.56
N VAL A 130 -22.02 5.87 -7.26
CA VAL A 130 -22.16 4.69 -6.40
C VAL A 130 -22.05 3.46 -7.26
N HIS A 131 -21.18 2.53 -6.88
CA HIS A 131 -21.03 1.27 -7.59
C HIS A 131 -22.22 0.34 -7.25
N HIS A 132 -22.97 -0.02 -8.29
CA HIS A 132 -24.12 -0.94 -8.17
C HIS A 132 -23.83 -2.33 -8.75
N GLY A 133 -22.59 -2.59 -9.17
CA GLY A 133 -22.18 -3.88 -9.71
C GLY A 133 -21.91 -4.94 -8.65
N ALA A 134 -21.54 -6.13 -9.11
CA ALA A 134 -21.07 -7.21 -8.25
C ALA A 134 -19.64 -6.95 -7.77
N GLY A 135 -19.32 -7.45 -6.56
CA GLY A 135 -17.99 -7.39 -5.99
C GLY A 135 -17.75 -6.18 -5.10
N PHE A 136 -16.55 -6.15 -4.53
CA PHE A 136 -16.13 -5.16 -3.57
C PHE A 136 -14.66 -4.78 -3.82
N PRO A 137 -14.23 -3.58 -3.44
CA PRO A 137 -12.82 -3.24 -3.46
C PRO A 137 -12.05 -4.10 -2.45
N MET A 138 -10.75 -4.24 -2.67
CA MET A 138 -9.85 -4.95 -1.76
C MET A 138 -10.00 -4.40 -0.34
N HIS A 139 -9.86 -5.25 0.65
CA HIS A 139 -9.84 -4.83 2.06
C HIS A 139 -8.61 -3.96 2.36
N THR A 140 -8.74 -3.06 3.32
CA THR A 140 -7.64 -2.22 3.78
C THR A 140 -6.74 -2.96 4.78
N ILE A 141 -5.58 -2.39 5.06
CA ILE A 141 -4.67 -2.93 6.09
C ILE A 141 -5.32 -2.88 7.48
N GLU A 142 -6.05 -1.81 7.76
CA GLU A 142 -6.78 -1.64 9.02
C GLU A 142 -7.83 -2.73 9.20
N GLU A 143 -8.63 -2.99 8.17
CA GLU A 143 -9.63 -4.06 8.17
C GLU A 143 -9.00 -5.45 8.37
N GLN A 144 -7.82 -5.67 7.80
CA GLN A 144 -7.07 -6.92 8.02
C GLN A 144 -6.71 -7.09 9.49
N PHE A 145 -6.13 -6.05 10.12
CA PHE A 145 -5.74 -6.11 11.52
C PHE A 145 -6.95 -6.22 12.46
N GLU A 146 -8.05 -5.54 12.14
CA GLU A 146 -9.29 -5.64 12.92
C GLU A 146 -9.88 -7.04 12.86
N ALA A 147 -9.92 -7.65 11.68
CA ALA A 147 -10.41 -9.02 11.49
C ALA A 147 -9.54 -10.05 12.23
N GLU A 148 -8.22 -9.88 12.21
CA GLU A 148 -7.30 -10.73 12.95
C GLU A 148 -7.46 -10.55 14.47
N ALA A 149 -7.54 -9.30 14.95
CA ALA A 149 -7.76 -9.02 16.36
C ALA A 149 -9.10 -9.55 16.88
N LEU A 150 -10.13 -9.58 16.03
CA LEU A 150 -11.41 -10.19 16.35
C LEU A 150 -11.28 -11.70 16.55
N LEU A 151 -10.53 -12.38 15.68
CA LEU A 151 -10.27 -13.81 15.78
C LEU A 151 -9.49 -14.16 17.05
N PHE A 152 -8.49 -13.38 17.41
CA PHE A 152 -7.65 -13.62 18.58
C PHE A 152 -8.42 -13.45 19.92
N LYS A 153 -9.55 -12.78 19.90
CA LYS A 153 -10.48 -12.69 21.03
C LYS A 153 -11.54 -13.80 21.02
N HIS A 154 -11.64 -14.59 19.95
CA HIS A 154 -12.65 -15.62 19.81
C HIS A 154 -12.28 -16.84 20.67
N VAL A 155 -13.07 -17.14 21.69
CA VAL A 155 -12.80 -18.17 22.71
C VAL A 155 -12.47 -19.53 22.07
N SER A 156 -13.32 -19.99 21.15
CA SER A 156 -13.11 -21.30 20.51
C SER A 156 -11.83 -21.35 19.68
N PHE A 157 -11.37 -20.24 19.14
CA PHE A 157 -10.09 -20.16 18.44
C PHE A 157 -8.91 -20.30 19.40
N VAL A 158 -8.92 -19.55 20.48
CA VAL A 158 -7.89 -19.62 21.54
C VAL A 158 -7.79 -21.03 22.11
N GLU A 159 -8.93 -21.66 22.40
CA GLU A 159 -8.97 -23.05 22.85
C GLU A 159 -8.44 -24.03 21.80
N SER A 160 -8.75 -23.78 20.54
CA SER A 160 -8.27 -24.58 19.40
C SER A 160 -6.74 -24.54 19.26
N VAL A 161 -6.15 -23.37 19.39
CA VAL A 161 -4.69 -23.16 19.36
C VAL A 161 -4.03 -23.89 20.55
N ARG A 162 -4.57 -23.70 21.76
CA ARG A 162 -4.07 -24.39 22.96
C ARG A 162 -4.15 -25.91 22.88
N ARG A 163 -5.25 -26.42 22.36
CA ARG A 163 -5.45 -27.87 22.17
C ARG A 163 -4.41 -28.48 21.23
N ARG A 164 -3.87 -27.68 20.30
CA ARG A 164 -2.77 -28.06 19.40
C ARG A 164 -1.39 -27.95 20.05
N GLY A 165 -1.31 -27.47 21.30
CA GLY A 165 -0.05 -27.22 22.00
C GLY A 165 0.74 -26.05 21.40
N LEU A 166 0.05 -25.09 20.77
CA LEU A 166 0.66 -23.94 20.12
C LEU A 166 0.56 -22.71 21.02
N ASP A 167 1.55 -21.80 20.89
CA ASP A 167 1.53 -20.52 21.55
C ASP A 167 0.80 -19.47 20.69
N MET A 168 -0.10 -18.72 21.32
CA MET A 168 -0.85 -17.66 20.63
C MET A 168 0.05 -16.53 20.13
N ASP A 169 1.16 -16.27 20.80
CA ASP A 169 2.10 -15.21 20.42
C ASP A 169 2.84 -15.51 19.11
N ASP A 170 2.89 -16.78 18.72
CA ASP A 170 3.47 -17.24 17.46
C ASP A 170 2.45 -17.43 16.34
N VAL A 171 1.16 -17.17 16.58
CA VAL A 171 0.10 -17.33 15.58
C VAL A 171 -0.07 -16.06 14.77
N ILE A 172 -0.14 -16.22 13.44
CA ILE A 172 -0.44 -15.14 12.49
C ILE A 172 -1.56 -15.62 11.58
N CYS A 173 -2.60 -14.81 11.41
CA CYS A 173 -3.77 -15.17 10.62
C CYS A 173 -4.06 -14.12 9.53
N PRO A 174 -3.25 -14.06 8.46
CA PRO A 174 -3.51 -13.13 7.37
C PRO A 174 -4.88 -13.34 6.74
N VAL A 175 -5.40 -12.23 6.24
CA VAL A 175 -6.71 -12.16 5.59
C VAL A 175 -6.56 -12.44 4.09
N PHE A 176 -7.44 -13.27 3.57
CA PHE A 176 -7.55 -13.58 2.14
C PHE A 176 -8.96 -13.30 1.64
N SER A 177 -9.08 -12.83 0.40
CA SER A 177 -10.40 -12.77 -0.23
C SER A 177 -10.97 -14.19 -0.36
N ILE A 178 -12.28 -14.32 -0.20
CA ILE A 178 -12.95 -15.61 -0.43
C ILE A 178 -12.90 -16.00 -1.92
N GLY A 179 -12.74 -15.02 -2.80
CA GLY A 179 -12.87 -15.16 -4.22
C GLY A 179 -14.32 -14.95 -4.68
N TRP A 180 -14.54 -14.93 -5.98
CA TRP A 180 -15.85 -14.88 -6.58
C TRP A 180 -16.24 -16.28 -7.04
N PHE A 181 -17.39 -16.77 -6.57
CA PHE A 181 -17.88 -18.11 -6.88
C PHE A 181 -18.93 -18.13 -8.01
N GLY A 182 -18.99 -17.07 -8.80
CA GLY A 182 -20.03 -16.90 -9.79
C GLY A 182 -21.35 -16.41 -9.19
N ASP A 183 -22.31 -16.18 -10.05
CA ASP A 183 -23.70 -16.04 -9.65
C ASP A 183 -24.19 -17.45 -9.25
N ALA A 184 -23.84 -17.89 -8.05
CA ALA A 184 -24.63 -18.93 -7.42
C ALA A 184 -26.03 -18.38 -7.44
N GLY A 185 -26.87 -18.97 -8.28
CA GLY A 185 -28.21 -18.48 -8.56
C GLY A 185 -29.01 -18.16 -7.31
N PRO A 186 -30.21 -17.62 -7.43
CA PRO A 186 -30.95 -17.05 -6.32
C PRO A 186 -31.07 -18.06 -5.18
N SER A 187 -30.08 -18.07 -4.32
CA SER A 187 -30.23 -18.64 -3.00
C SER A 187 -31.13 -17.67 -2.26
N GLU A 188 -32.18 -18.12 -1.63
CA GLU A 188 -33.26 -17.50 -0.90
C GLU A 188 -32.96 -16.26 -0.04
N SER A 189 -31.94 -15.44 -0.42
CA SER A 189 -31.47 -14.25 0.26
C SER A 189 -31.26 -13.06 -0.68
N GLU A 190 -32.14 -12.88 -1.66
CA GLU A 190 -32.16 -11.65 -2.47
C GLU A 190 -32.36 -10.37 -1.64
N GLU A 191 -32.79 -10.49 -0.36
CA GLU A 191 -32.86 -9.38 0.59
C GLU A 191 -31.57 -9.13 1.39
N LYS A 192 -30.59 -10.03 1.36
CA LYS A 192 -29.30 -9.82 2.02
C LYS A 192 -28.32 -9.35 0.98
N GLY A 193 -28.12 -8.04 0.92
CA GLY A 193 -27.07 -7.44 0.09
C GLY A 193 -25.78 -8.25 0.13
N GLN A 194 -25.03 -8.25 -0.96
CA GLN A 194 -23.78 -8.99 -1.07
C GLN A 194 -22.90 -8.76 0.16
N GLN A 195 -22.54 -9.83 0.85
CA GLN A 195 -21.72 -9.74 2.05
C GLN A 195 -20.26 -9.59 1.66
N ARG A 196 -19.57 -8.68 2.28
CA ARG A 196 -18.14 -8.43 2.08
C ARG A 196 -17.33 -9.37 2.96
N LEU A 197 -17.16 -10.59 2.48
CA LEU A 197 -16.56 -11.68 3.25
C LEU A 197 -15.08 -11.86 2.94
N VAL A 198 -14.31 -12.19 3.98
CA VAL A 198 -12.93 -12.60 3.90
C VAL A 198 -12.70 -13.88 4.68
N LYS A 199 -11.62 -14.60 4.32
CA LYS A 199 -11.18 -15.81 5.01
C LYS A 199 -9.86 -15.54 5.72
N LEU A 200 -9.76 -15.93 6.98
CA LEU A 200 -8.49 -15.96 7.69
C LEU A 200 -7.89 -17.37 7.59
N VAL A 201 -6.62 -17.42 7.22
CA VAL A 201 -5.82 -18.65 7.19
C VAL A 201 -4.67 -18.47 8.17
N CYS A 202 -4.60 -19.36 9.15
CA CYS A 202 -3.67 -19.21 10.25
C CYS A 202 -2.40 -20.06 10.06
N PHE A 203 -1.29 -19.50 10.48
CA PHE A 203 0.05 -20.08 10.39
C PHE A 203 0.80 -19.88 11.71
N MET A 204 1.81 -20.72 11.93
CA MET A 204 2.77 -20.53 13.01
C MET A 204 3.97 -19.76 12.51
N ALA A 205 4.20 -18.58 13.05
CA ALA A 205 5.47 -17.87 12.94
C ALA A 205 6.58 -18.65 13.70
N GLY A 206 7.75 -18.10 13.75
CA GLY A 206 8.83 -18.67 14.56
C GLY A 206 10.14 -18.82 13.79
N PRO A 207 10.90 -19.89 13.96
CA PRO A 207 12.31 -19.93 13.57
C PRO A 207 12.59 -19.97 12.06
N THR A 208 11.54 -19.92 11.22
CA THR A 208 11.68 -19.86 9.77
C THR A 208 11.05 -18.59 9.20
N PRO A 209 11.65 -17.97 8.17
CA PRO A 209 11.02 -16.85 7.45
C PRO A 209 9.88 -17.32 6.54
N ASN A 210 9.73 -18.63 6.33
CA ASN A 210 8.69 -19.21 5.49
C ASN A 210 7.42 -19.47 6.29
N LEU A 211 6.63 -18.39 6.52
CA LEU A 211 5.37 -18.47 7.23
C LEU A 211 4.44 -19.55 6.64
N TYR A 212 4.32 -19.58 5.32
CA TYR A 212 3.39 -20.47 4.61
C TYR A 212 3.73 -21.96 4.69
N ALA A 213 4.94 -22.31 5.12
CA ALA A 213 5.32 -23.70 5.33
C ALA A 213 4.72 -24.31 6.61
N ARG A 214 4.12 -23.50 7.49
CA ARG A 214 3.62 -23.93 8.80
C ARG A 214 2.15 -23.60 9.03
N PRO A 215 1.24 -24.09 8.17
CA PRO A 215 -0.19 -23.81 8.32
C PRO A 215 -0.78 -24.50 9.56
N ILE A 216 -1.75 -23.85 10.19
CA ILE A 216 -2.61 -24.44 11.21
C ILE A 216 -3.84 -25.01 10.51
N GLU A 217 -3.73 -26.26 10.08
CA GLU A 217 -4.78 -26.90 9.29
C GLU A 217 -6.02 -27.26 10.11
N GLY A 218 -7.14 -27.49 9.41
CA GLY A 218 -8.41 -27.88 9.99
C GLY A 218 -9.30 -26.70 10.39
N LEU A 219 -8.76 -25.49 10.48
CA LEU A 219 -9.52 -24.28 10.80
C LEU A 219 -10.15 -23.66 9.55
N THR A 220 -11.36 -23.17 9.71
CA THR A 220 -12.04 -22.33 8.74
C THR A 220 -12.66 -21.15 9.47
N VAL A 221 -12.20 -19.96 9.13
CA VAL A 221 -12.68 -18.71 9.71
C VAL A 221 -13.12 -17.77 8.58
N VAL A 222 -14.34 -17.27 8.66
CA VAL A 222 -14.87 -16.28 7.72
C VAL A 222 -15.39 -15.11 8.50
N VAL A 223 -14.98 -13.92 8.07
CA VAL A 223 -15.35 -12.64 8.68
C VAL A 223 -16.12 -11.80 7.67
N ASP A 224 -17.19 -11.20 8.12
CA ASP A 224 -17.91 -10.13 7.43
C ASP A 224 -17.24 -8.79 7.81
N LEU A 225 -16.60 -8.13 6.84
CA LEU A 225 -15.85 -6.89 7.08
C LEU A 225 -16.74 -5.67 7.33
N ASP A 226 -17.95 -5.65 6.75
CA ASP A 226 -18.85 -4.51 6.96
C ASP A 226 -19.48 -4.54 8.37
N ARG A 227 -19.61 -5.73 8.95
CA ARG A 227 -20.09 -5.93 10.32
C ARG A 227 -18.99 -6.13 11.33
N MET A 228 -17.77 -6.34 10.86
CA MET A 228 -16.61 -6.78 11.65
C MET A 228 -16.99 -7.93 12.59
N ALA A 229 -17.52 -9.01 12.01
CA ALA A 229 -18.05 -10.15 12.74
C ALA A 229 -17.62 -11.48 12.13
N ILE A 230 -17.26 -12.46 12.99
CA ILE A 230 -17.00 -13.83 12.56
C ILE A 230 -18.35 -14.48 12.21
N VAL A 231 -18.57 -14.75 10.92
CA VAL A 231 -19.82 -15.38 10.42
C VAL A 231 -19.71 -16.89 10.28
N LYS A 232 -18.48 -17.40 10.25
CA LYS A 232 -18.24 -18.83 10.22
C LYS A 232 -16.96 -19.18 10.93
N TYR A 233 -17.05 -20.10 11.88
CA TYR A 233 -15.93 -20.73 12.54
C TYR A 233 -16.10 -22.24 12.52
N ARG A 234 -15.08 -22.98 12.09
CA ARG A 234 -15.06 -24.46 12.15
C ARG A 234 -13.65 -24.92 12.47
N ASP A 235 -13.55 -25.82 13.43
CA ASP A 235 -12.34 -26.59 13.74
C ASP A 235 -12.69 -28.08 13.53
N ARG A 236 -12.26 -28.61 12.38
CA ARG A 236 -12.69 -29.93 11.93
C ARG A 236 -11.76 -31.04 12.38
N VAL A 237 -10.46 -30.75 12.33
CA VAL A 237 -9.41 -31.74 12.55
C VAL A 237 -8.21 -31.06 13.18
N VAL A 238 -7.55 -31.76 14.09
CA VAL A 238 -6.28 -31.33 14.68
C VAL A 238 -5.15 -32.06 14.00
N TYR A 239 -4.45 -31.36 13.12
CA TYR A 239 -3.20 -31.82 12.53
C TYR A 239 -2.01 -31.17 13.24
N PRO A 240 -0.87 -31.89 13.39
CA PRO A 240 0.35 -31.28 13.88
C PRO A 240 0.84 -30.23 12.87
N VAL A 241 1.28 -29.08 13.37
CA VAL A 241 1.90 -28.06 12.53
C VAL A 241 3.26 -28.56 12.03
N PRO A 242 3.59 -28.39 10.74
CA PRO A 242 4.88 -28.78 10.19
C PRO A 242 6.05 -28.14 10.94
N LYS A 243 7.17 -28.85 11.02
CA LYS A 243 8.40 -28.33 11.59
C LYS A 243 8.95 -27.18 10.75
N ALA A 244 9.69 -26.28 11.38
CA ALA A 244 10.35 -25.16 10.69
C ALA A 244 11.63 -25.59 9.97
N GLU A 245 12.23 -26.71 10.41
CA GLU A 245 13.49 -27.23 9.86
C GLU A 245 13.38 -27.53 8.36
N GLY A 246 14.38 -27.09 7.57
CA GLY A 246 14.40 -27.28 6.12
C GLY A 246 13.44 -26.39 5.33
N THR A 247 12.71 -25.46 5.96
CA THR A 247 11.74 -24.59 5.27
C THR A 247 12.26 -23.19 4.93
N ASP A 248 13.49 -22.87 5.33
CA ASP A 248 14.09 -21.57 5.02
C ASP A 248 14.50 -21.51 3.54
N TYR A 249 13.81 -20.66 2.77
CA TYR A 249 14.00 -20.53 1.32
C TYR A 249 15.11 -19.55 0.92
N ARG A 250 15.77 -18.90 1.87
CA ARG A 250 16.82 -17.92 1.58
C ARG A 250 18.07 -18.60 1.03
N ALA A 251 18.73 -17.92 0.08
CA ALA A 251 20.01 -18.38 -0.47
C ALA A 251 21.03 -18.63 0.66
N GLY A 252 21.75 -19.74 0.61
CA GLY A 252 22.69 -20.18 1.63
C GLY A 252 22.08 -20.90 2.84
N LYS A 253 20.75 -21.04 2.91
CA LYS A 253 20.04 -21.88 3.88
C LYS A 253 19.39 -23.10 3.24
N VAL A 254 19.28 -23.10 1.92
CA VAL A 254 18.79 -24.24 1.14
C VAL A 254 19.91 -25.27 1.06
N GLU A 255 19.64 -26.51 1.48
CA GLU A 255 20.63 -27.60 1.53
C GLU A 255 21.23 -27.95 0.16
N SER A 256 20.48 -27.70 -0.90
CA SER A 256 20.94 -27.91 -2.27
C SER A 256 20.62 -26.66 -3.11
N PRO A 257 21.45 -25.62 -3.01
CA PRO A 257 21.26 -24.46 -3.87
C PRO A 257 21.40 -24.90 -5.33
N TYR A 258 20.61 -24.28 -6.22
CA TYR A 258 20.75 -24.49 -7.64
C TYR A 258 22.19 -24.17 -8.09
N ASN A 259 22.94 -25.23 -8.45
CA ASN A 259 24.33 -25.14 -8.91
C ASN A 259 24.44 -25.22 -10.45
N GLY A 260 23.33 -25.05 -11.16
CA GLY A 260 23.34 -25.01 -12.61
C GLY A 260 24.05 -23.76 -13.16
N PRO A 261 24.39 -23.75 -14.44
CA PRO A 261 24.99 -22.58 -15.06
C PRO A 261 24.02 -21.39 -14.98
N THR A 262 24.55 -20.22 -14.63
CA THR A 262 23.74 -18.99 -14.64
C THR A 262 23.16 -18.81 -16.04
N PRO A 263 21.84 -18.70 -16.20
CA PRO A 263 21.24 -18.44 -17.50
C PRO A 263 21.83 -17.18 -18.11
N ALA A 264 22.10 -17.22 -19.42
CA ALA A 264 22.51 -16.00 -20.11
C ALA A 264 21.39 -14.93 -19.99
N PRO A 265 21.72 -13.66 -19.85
CA PRO A 265 20.72 -12.60 -19.82
C PRO A 265 19.85 -12.66 -21.07
N GLY A 266 18.55 -12.50 -20.88
CA GLY A 266 17.62 -12.34 -22.00
C GLY A 266 17.99 -11.11 -22.81
N VAL A 267 17.93 -11.23 -24.15
CA VAL A 267 18.11 -10.12 -25.08
C VAL A 267 16.83 -9.93 -25.86
N VAL A 268 16.31 -8.71 -25.88
CA VAL A 268 15.17 -8.32 -26.70
C VAL A 268 15.67 -7.70 -27.99
N LEU A 269 15.42 -8.35 -29.11
CA LEU A 269 15.71 -7.83 -30.45
C LEU A 269 14.44 -7.28 -31.07
N GLN A 270 14.51 -6.09 -31.65
CA GLN A 270 13.40 -5.42 -32.32
C GLN A 270 13.80 -5.17 -33.79
N PRO A 271 13.74 -6.20 -34.67
CA PRO A 271 14.27 -6.12 -36.04
C PRO A 271 13.59 -5.07 -36.92
N GLU A 272 12.29 -4.81 -36.66
CA GLU A 272 11.47 -3.89 -37.46
C GLU A 272 11.38 -2.48 -36.84
N GLY A 273 12.31 -2.16 -35.96
CA GLY A 273 12.33 -0.89 -35.21
C GLY A 273 11.88 -1.03 -33.76
N ARG A 274 11.76 0.09 -33.09
CA ARG A 274 11.42 0.10 -31.67
C ARG A 274 9.93 -0.08 -31.46
N GLY A 275 9.51 -1.25 -31.00
CA GLY A 275 8.15 -1.49 -30.52
C GLY A 275 7.89 -0.90 -29.13
N PHE A 276 8.96 -0.69 -28.36
CA PHE A 276 8.93 -0.02 -27.06
C PHE A 276 10.24 0.70 -26.78
N HIS A 277 10.22 1.64 -25.86
CA HIS A 277 11.38 2.35 -25.33
C HIS A 277 11.44 2.20 -23.82
N ILE A 278 12.65 1.98 -23.30
CA ILE A 278 12.90 1.95 -21.85
C ILE A 278 13.48 3.29 -21.45
N ASP A 279 12.84 3.95 -20.48
CA ASP A 279 13.26 5.21 -19.90
C ASP A 279 13.31 5.04 -18.38
N GLY A 280 14.53 4.76 -17.85
CA GLY A 280 14.70 4.35 -16.47
C GLY A 280 13.94 3.06 -16.15
N HIS A 281 12.93 3.15 -15.30
CA HIS A 281 12.04 2.03 -14.94
C HIS A 281 10.71 2.00 -15.72
N LEU A 282 10.52 2.92 -16.65
CA LEU A 282 9.32 3.02 -17.48
C LEU A 282 9.54 2.33 -18.82
N VAL A 283 8.56 1.58 -19.28
CA VAL A 283 8.47 1.02 -20.62
C VAL A 283 7.39 1.77 -21.38
N ARG A 284 7.75 2.40 -22.47
CA ARG A 284 6.85 3.22 -23.30
C ARG A 284 6.71 2.66 -24.70
#